data_f0851f758fdcf1ebff30f5676174aaeb
#
_entry.id   f0851f758fdcf1ebff30f5676174aaeb
#
_cell.length_a   1.000
_cell.length_b   1.000
_cell.length_c   1.000
_cell.angle_alpha   90.00
_cell.angle_beta   90.00
_cell.angle_gamma   90.00
#
_symmetry.space_group_name_H-M   'P 1'
#
loop_
_entity.id
_entity.type
_entity.pdbx_description
1 polymer ?
#
loop_
_entity_poly.entity_id
_entity_poly.type
_entity_poly.pdbx_seq_one_letter_code
_entity_poly.pdbx_strand_id
1 'polypeptide(L)'
;MKRRWIWLAVLLLLAALLVLLPWRGPLVLGDGLFSWGGEVLEPARRAGLLDTLHRLEADDLYQEIPEGEEEQAISFLCDMEKAGIQVLLLTGRPEWGLDPQATALKEEVDRASALAKRSGGALEGLMVDVEPYLTQSWEEDEARVMEGYVSAMVAARQYANRQGLALLACIPYWYDNDHSEALARLIEEGCDGVAVMNYYRSGEASHIQAEADLARAAKKPVVCIFEFQPPGVHGLTEESTYYADGLAAARQSWEKVRRAVDYDGMVLGYHCYDPIRVLIERVE
;
A
#
# COMPACT_ATOMS: atom_id res chain seq x y z
N MET A 1 52.45 -4.54 11.78
CA MET A 1 51.49 -5.61 12.12
C MET A 1 50.23 -5.07 12.78
N LYS A 2 50.25 -4.21 13.79
CA LYS A 2 49.06 -3.71 14.53
C LYS A 2 47.99 -2.99 13.65
N ARG A 3 48.37 -2.24 12.58
CA ARG A 3 47.42 -1.54 11.69
C ARG A 3 46.56 -2.47 10.84
N ARG A 4 47.06 -3.64 10.44
CA ARG A 4 46.28 -4.62 9.60
C ARG A 4 45.17 -5.29 10.43
N TRP A 5 45.38 -5.48 11.73
CA TRP A 5 44.38 -6.07 12.64
C TRP A 5 43.25 -5.09 12.95
N ILE A 6 43.54 -3.79 12.99
CA ILE A 6 42.51 -2.74 13.19
C ILE A 6 41.57 -2.70 12.00
N TRP A 7 42.08 -2.75 10.77
CA TRP A 7 41.23 -2.79 9.57
C TRP A 7 40.42 -4.08 9.42
N LEU A 8 40.96 -5.21 9.83
CA LEU A 8 40.21 -6.47 9.89
C LEU A 8 39.09 -6.43 10.95
N ALA A 9 39.34 -5.85 12.12
CA ALA A 9 38.31 -5.67 13.15
C ALA A 9 37.20 -4.69 12.70
N VAL A 10 37.55 -3.61 12.01
CA VAL A 10 36.58 -2.67 11.43
C VAL A 10 35.74 -3.30 10.32
N LEU A 11 36.36 -4.10 9.43
CA LEU A 11 35.66 -4.85 8.40
C LEU A 11 34.73 -5.93 9.00
N LEU A 12 35.14 -6.61 10.04
CA LEU A 12 34.29 -7.60 10.76
C LEU A 12 33.15 -6.90 11.52
N LEU A 13 33.37 -5.74 12.09
CA LEU A 13 32.32 -4.92 12.73
C LEU A 13 31.33 -4.38 11.70
N LEU A 14 31.79 -3.91 10.55
CA LEU A 14 30.91 -3.48 9.43
C LEU A 14 30.15 -4.67 8.84
N ALA A 15 30.76 -5.83 8.68
CA ALA A 15 30.09 -7.04 8.24
C ALA A 15 29.06 -7.53 9.28
N ALA A 16 29.36 -7.44 10.59
CA ALA A 16 28.43 -7.77 11.66
C ALA A 16 27.25 -6.77 11.75
N LEU A 17 27.50 -5.47 11.48
CA LEU A 17 26.42 -4.47 11.37
C LEU A 17 25.50 -4.73 10.16
N LEU A 18 26.04 -5.17 9.03
CA LEU A 18 25.26 -5.54 7.86
C LEU A 18 24.41 -6.81 8.06
N VAL A 19 24.85 -7.74 8.92
CA VAL A 19 24.10 -8.95 9.28
C VAL A 19 22.98 -8.69 10.30
N LEU A 20 23.02 -7.54 11.00
CA LEU A 20 22.00 -7.14 12.00
C LEU A 20 20.85 -6.30 11.40
N LEU A 21 20.93 -5.89 10.13
CA LEU A 21 19.80 -5.31 9.46
C LEU A 21 18.88 -6.47 9.01
N PRO A 22 17.59 -6.46 9.39
CA PRO A 22 16.66 -7.46 8.91
C PRO A 22 16.58 -7.32 7.37
N TRP A 23 17.21 -8.29 6.66
CA TRP A 23 17.09 -8.33 5.22
C TRP A 23 15.68 -8.84 4.89
N ARG A 24 14.85 -7.97 4.37
CA ARG A 24 13.67 -8.38 3.63
C ARG A 24 14.11 -8.74 2.20
N GLY A 25 13.67 -9.90 1.74
CA GLY A 25 13.66 -10.18 0.30
C GLY A 25 12.82 -9.14 -0.46
N PRO A 26 12.82 -9.17 -1.80
CA PRO A 26 11.92 -8.31 -2.57
C PRO A 26 10.47 -8.55 -2.13
N LEU A 27 9.71 -7.44 -1.97
CA LEU A 27 8.30 -7.50 -1.64
C LEU A 27 7.55 -8.17 -2.81
N VAL A 28 6.80 -9.22 -2.50
CA VAL A 28 5.95 -9.92 -3.46
C VAL A 28 4.51 -9.72 -3.00
N LEU A 29 3.67 -9.23 -3.89
CA LEU A 29 2.26 -8.99 -3.64
C LEU A 29 1.40 -9.92 -4.51
N GLY A 30 0.25 -10.34 -3.97
CA GLY A 30 -0.87 -10.89 -4.69
C GLY A 30 -1.95 -9.85 -4.96
N ASP A 31 -3.06 -10.26 -5.56
CA ASP A 31 -4.25 -9.39 -5.62
C ASP A 31 -4.71 -9.07 -4.20
N GLY A 32 -5.14 -7.84 -3.95
CA GLY A 32 -5.37 -7.34 -2.60
C GLY A 32 -6.71 -6.64 -2.40
N LEU A 33 -7.21 -6.67 -1.16
CA LEU A 33 -8.47 -6.05 -0.75
C LEU A 33 -8.20 -4.92 0.24
N PHE A 34 -8.77 -3.74 -0.01
CA PHE A 34 -8.78 -2.62 0.93
C PHE A 34 -9.95 -2.77 1.89
N SER A 35 -9.70 -2.65 3.19
CA SER A 35 -10.70 -2.76 4.25
C SER A 35 -10.53 -1.62 5.25
N TRP A 36 -11.46 -0.69 5.22
CA TRP A 36 -11.53 0.44 6.13
C TRP A 36 -12.39 0.10 7.36
N GLY A 37 -12.02 0.65 8.51
CA GLY A 37 -12.72 0.41 9.77
C GLY A 37 -12.30 -0.86 10.51
N GLY A 38 -12.70 -0.95 11.78
CA GLY A 38 -12.32 -2.01 12.72
C GLY A 38 -13.27 -3.19 12.82
N GLU A 39 -14.43 -3.16 12.14
CA GLU A 39 -15.48 -4.17 12.34
C GLU A 39 -15.04 -5.61 12.06
N VAL A 40 -14.13 -5.79 11.07
CA VAL A 40 -13.61 -7.12 10.70
C VAL A 40 -12.60 -7.67 11.71
N LEU A 41 -12.11 -6.85 12.64
CA LEU A 41 -11.25 -7.31 13.73
C LEU A 41 -12.03 -8.16 14.73
N GLU A 42 -13.36 -8.03 14.77
CA GLU A 42 -14.22 -8.88 15.59
C GLU A 42 -14.23 -10.33 15.08
N PRO A 43 -14.03 -11.34 15.94
CA PRO A 43 -13.98 -12.75 15.51
C PRO A 43 -15.21 -13.20 14.70
N ALA A 44 -16.41 -12.67 15.00
CA ALA A 44 -17.65 -13.01 14.31
C ALA A 44 -17.69 -12.51 12.85
N ARG A 45 -16.88 -11.50 12.48
CA ARG A 45 -16.82 -10.91 11.14
C ARG A 45 -15.75 -11.53 10.25
N ARG A 46 -14.72 -12.15 10.82
CA ARG A 46 -13.56 -12.69 10.10
C ARG A 46 -13.91 -13.73 9.05
N ALA A 47 -14.90 -14.59 9.32
CA ALA A 47 -15.35 -15.61 8.38
C ALA A 47 -15.88 -15.01 7.07
N GLY A 48 -16.65 -13.91 7.15
CA GLY A 48 -17.15 -13.20 5.97
C GLY A 48 -16.04 -12.49 5.20
N LEU A 49 -15.05 -11.92 5.88
CA LEU A 49 -13.88 -11.33 5.23
C LEU A 49 -13.07 -12.39 4.48
N LEU A 50 -12.79 -13.54 5.12
CA LEU A 50 -12.06 -14.64 4.50
C LEU A 50 -12.80 -15.25 3.30
N ASP A 51 -14.13 -15.37 3.38
CA ASP A 51 -14.95 -15.80 2.23
C ASP A 51 -14.85 -14.79 1.07
N THR A 52 -14.87 -13.49 1.36
CA THR A 52 -14.71 -12.45 0.36
C THR A 52 -13.33 -12.52 -0.30
N LEU A 53 -12.25 -12.59 0.48
CA LEU A 53 -10.87 -12.73 -0.03
C LEU A 53 -10.74 -13.96 -0.93
N HIS A 54 -11.25 -15.11 -0.49
CA HIS A 54 -11.23 -16.34 -1.27
C HIS A 54 -11.99 -16.21 -2.61
N ARG A 55 -13.17 -15.57 -2.62
CA ARG A 55 -13.95 -15.34 -3.87
C ARG A 55 -13.28 -14.35 -4.82
N LEU A 56 -12.50 -13.41 -4.28
CA LEU A 56 -11.68 -12.49 -5.05
C LEU A 56 -10.39 -13.16 -5.55
N GLU A 57 -9.99 -14.30 -5.00
CA GLU A 57 -8.66 -14.90 -5.19
C GLU A 57 -7.55 -13.93 -4.73
N ALA A 58 -7.84 -13.18 -3.64
CA ALA A 58 -6.94 -12.17 -3.09
C ALA A 58 -6.14 -12.74 -1.91
N ASP A 59 -4.82 -12.62 -2.00
CA ASP A 59 -3.86 -13.09 -0.99
C ASP A 59 -3.41 -11.97 -0.05
N ASP A 60 -3.64 -10.69 -0.44
CA ASP A 60 -3.27 -9.51 0.34
C ASP A 60 -4.48 -8.78 0.91
N LEU A 61 -4.31 -8.26 2.11
CA LEU A 61 -5.31 -7.43 2.80
C LEU A 61 -4.66 -6.14 3.29
N TYR A 62 -5.16 -5.00 2.84
CA TYR A 62 -4.82 -3.68 3.34
C TYR A 62 -5.89 -3.28 4.36
N GLN A 63 -5.57 -3.45 5.66
CA GLN A 63 -6.54 -3.31 6.75
C GLN A 63 -6.25 -2.10 7.61
N GLU A 64 -7.24 -1.21 7.74
CA GLU A 64 -7.22 -0.19 8.78
C GLU A 64 -7.40 -0.85 10.17
N ILE A 65 -6.54 -0.47 11.09
CA ILE A 65 -6.65 -0.85 12.50
C ILE A 65 -6.86 0.43 13.29
N PRO A 66 -8.08 0.70 13.81
CA PRO A 66 -8.34 1.90 14.60
C PRO A 66 -7.45 1.98 15.86
N GLU A 67 -7.17 3.20 16.30
CA GLU A 67 -6.46 3.42 17.57
C GLU A 67 -7.26 2.82 18.74
N GLY A 68 -6.57 2.13 19.64
CA GLY A 68 -7.18 1.48 20.80
C GLY A 68 -7.68 0.06 20.54
N GLU A 69 -7.63 -0.44 19.30
CA GLU A 69 -8.05 -1.81 18.94
C GLU A 69 -6.87 -2.78 18.79
N GLU A 70 -5.68 -2.43 19.26
CA GLU A 70 -4.43 -3.21 19.08
C GLU A 70 -4.54 -4.64 19.63
N GLU A 71 -5.26 -4.86 20.73
CA GLU A 71 -5.43 -6.21 21.30
C GLU A 71 -6.26 -7.11 20.41
N GLN A 72 -7.34 -6.59 19.81
CA GLN A 72 -8.16 -7.32 18.84
C GLN A 72 -7.38 -7.57 17.55
N ALA A 73 -6.63 -6.57 17.12
CA ALA A 73 -5.80 -6.63 15.92
C ALA A 73 -4.75 -7.75 15.97
N ILE A 74 -4.11 -8.00 17.11
CA ILE A 74 -3.14 -9.09 17.25
C ILE A 74 -3.77 -10.44 16.97
N SER A 75 -4.94 -10.72 17.57
CA SER A 75 -5.68 -11.95 17.32
C SER A 75 -6.10 -12.06 15.85
N PHE A 76 -6.56 -10.95 15.26
CA PHE A 76 -6.93 -10.87 13.85
C PHE A 76 -5.75 -11.18 12.93
N LEU A 77 -4.61 -10.53 13.12
CA LEU A 77 -3.39 -10.75 12.34
C LEU A 77 -2.94 -12.21 12.37
N CYS A 78 -2.94 -12.85 13.56
CA CYS A 78 -2.62 -14.27 13.69
C CYS A 78 -3.59 -15.18 12.94
N ASP A 79 -4.88 -14.81 12.85
CA ASP A 79 -5.86 -15.59 12.10
C ASP A 79 -5.71 -15.42 10.58
N MET A 80 -5.37 -14.20 10.11
CA MET A 80 -5.06 -13.94 8.70
C MET A 80 -3.80 -14.71 8.26
N GLU A 81 -2.74 -14.68 9.05
CA GLU A 81 -1.52 -15.44 8.79
C GLU A 81 -1.80 -16.96 8.67
N LYS A 82 -2.60 -17.54 9.58
CA LYS A 82 -3.01 -18.95 9.50
C LYS A 82 -3.82 -19.27 8.25
N ALA A 83 -4.56 -18.29 7.74
CA ALA A 83 -5.33 -18.42 6.50
C ALA A 83 -4.48 -18.20 5.24
N GLY A 84 -3.19 -17.84 5.39
CA GLY A 84 -2.30 -17.54 4.27
C GLY A 84 -2.49 -16.15 3.68
N ILE A 85 -3.16 -15.23 4.40
CA ILE A 85 -3.39 -13.84 3.96
C ILE A 85 -2.29 -12.94 4.51
N GLN A 86 -1.61 -12.25 3.62
CA GLN A 86 -0.63 -11.21 3.96
C GLN A 86 -1.36 -9.92 4.34
N VAL A 87 -1.02 -9.33 5.49
CA VAL A 87 -1.67 -8.09 5.96
C VAL A 87 -0.70 -6.93 5.99
N LEU A 88 -1.12 -5.80 5.41
CA LEU A 88 -0.48 -4.50 5.57
C LEU A 88 -1.43 -3.56 6.32
N LEU A 89 -0.86 -2.75 7.24
CA LEU A 89 -1.62 -1.72 7.93
C LEU A 89 -2.01 -0.61 6.95
N LEU A 90 -3.31 -0.46 6.68
CA LEU A 90 -3.85 0.64 5.89
C LEU A 90 -3.99 1.87 6.79
N THR A 91 -3.36 2.98 6.41
CA THR A 91 -3.37 4.22 7.18
C THR A 91 -3.02 5.41 6.28
N GLY A 92 -3.44 6.60 6.66
CA GLY A 92 -3.11 7.82 5.92
C GLY A 92 -3.99 8.99 6.32
N ARG A 93 -3.42 10.20 6.21
CA ARG A 93 -4.14 11.47 6.33
C ARG A 93 -3.48 12.49 5.39
N PRO A 94 -4.25 13.34 4.72
CA PRO A 94 -3.70 14.33 3.79
C PRO A 94 -2.60 15.22 4.38
N GLU A 95 -2.78 15.64 5.63
CA GLU A 95 -1.88 16.56 6.33
C GLU A 95 -0.49 15.96 6.62
N TRP A 96 -0.36 14.63 6.63
CA TRP A 96 0.93 13.98 6.87
C TRP A 96 1.95 14.22 5.75
N GLY A 97 1.47 14.53 4.55
CA GLY A 97 2.30 14.93 3.41
C GLY A 97 2.89 16.34 3.56
N LEU A 98 2.40 17.17 4.51
CA LEU A 98 2.89 18.53 4.73
C LEU A 98 4.12 18.59 5.65
N ASP A 99 4.46 17.51 6.34
CA ASP A 99 5.63 17.42 7.22
C ASP A 99 6.77 16.63 6.57
N PRO A 100 7.79 17.28 5.97
CA PRO A 100 8.92 16.58 5.36
C PRO A 100 9.74 15.72 6.31
N GLN A 101 9.58 15.89 7.64
CA GLN A 101 10.22 15.05 8.65
C GLN A 101 9.46 13.75 8.91
N ALA A 102 8.24 13.62 8.37
CA ALA A 102 7.38 12.45 8.50
C ALA A 102 7.08 12.04 9.95
N THR A 103 6.80 13.00 10.83
CA THR A 103 6.62 12.74 12.27
C THR A 103 5.47 11.76 12.49
N ALA A 104 4.27 12.07 11.98
CA ALA A 104 3.09 11.21 12.12
C ALA A 104 3.25 9.86 11.41
N LEU A 105 3.86 9.84 10.22
CA LEU A 105 4.16 8.58 9.52
C LEU A 105 5.10 7.67 10.30
N LYS A 106 6.10 8.22 11.00
CA LYS A 106 7.00 7.45 11.85
C LYS A 106 6.29 6.91 13.10
N GLU A 107 5.35 7.64 13.67
CA GLU A 107 4.49 7.16 14.76
C GLU A 107 3.65 5.95 14.31
N GLU A 108 3.08 6.01 13.09
CA GLU A 108 2.36 4.86 12.51
C GLU A 108 3.30 3.67 12.23
N VAL A 109 4.52 3.91 11.78
CA VAL A 109 5.53 2.84 11.63
C VAL A 109 5.86 2.21 12.99
N ASP A 110 5.98 2.98 14.06
CA ASP A 110 6.22 2.45 15.40
C ASP A 110 5.02 1.61 15.88
N ARG A 111 3.79 2.06 15.61
CA ARG A 111 2.56 1.31 15.91
C ARG A 111 2.52 -0.01 15.12
N ALA A 112 2.77 0.03 13.82
CA ALA A 112 2.85 -1.17 12.97
C ALA A 112 3.93 -2.14 13.45
N SER A 113 5.11 -1.64 13.83
CA SER A 113 6.19 -2.45 14.36
C SER A 113 5.83 -3.14 15.68
N ALA A 114 5.10 -2.45 16.56
CA ALA A 114 4.59 -3.04 17.79
C ALA A 114 3.57 -4.15 17.52
N LEU A 115 2.64 -3.95 16.58
CA LEU A 115 1.68 -4.96 16.14
C LEU A 115 2.38 -6.18 15.51
N ALA A 116 3.32 -5.95 14.60
CA ALA A 116 4.11 -7.02 13.96
C ALA A 116 4.85 -7.89 14.99
N LYS A 117 5.53 -7.26 15.96
CA LYS A 117 6.24 -7.98 17.04
C LYS A 117 5.29 -8.80 17.90
N ARG A 118 4.13 -8.25 18.27
CA ARG A 118 3.16 -8.89 19.15
C ARG A 118 2.37 -9.99 18.45
N SER A 119 2.17 -9.90 17.14
CA SER A 119 1.52 -10.94 16.32
C SER A 119 2.49 -12.02 15.80
N GLY A 120 3.78 -11.96 16.19
CA GLY A 120 4.77 -12.95 15.74
C GLY A 120 5.26 -12.75 14.30
N GLY A 121 5.05 -11.57 13.73
CA GLY A 121 5.46 -11.23 12.37
C GLY A 121 4.31 -11.21 11.34
N ALA A 122 3.07 -11.38 11.78
CA ALA A 122 1.89 -11.49 10.92
C ALA A 122 1.48 -10.13 10.26
N LEU A 123 2.17 -9.04 10.51
CA LEU A 123 2.01 -7.76 9.81
C LEU A 123 3.26 -7.47 8.99
N GLU A 124 3.09 -7.36 7.67
CA GLU A 124 4.21 -7.25 6.73
C GLU A 124 4.69 -5.81 6.52
N GLY A 125 3.83 -4.82 6.71
CA GLY A 125 4.17 -3.41 6.44
C GLY A 125 2.98 -2.48 6.54
N LEU A 126 3.09 -1.37 5.82
CA LEU A 126 2.06 -0.33 5.75
C LEU A 126 1.68 -0.06 4.29
N MET A 127 0.38 0.10 4.04
CA MET A 127 -0.20 0.75 2.87
C MET A 127 -0.56 2.18 3.29
N VAL A 128 0.16 3.16 2.76
CA VAL A 128 0.06 4.56 3.22
C VAL A 128 -0.71 5.37 2.18
N ASP A 129 -1.91 5.79 2.56
CA ASP A 129 -2.83 6.57 1.74
C ASP A 129 -2.80 8.05 2.17
N VAL A 130 -1.75 8.74 1.75
CA VAL A 130 -1.55 10.18 2.03
C VAL A 130 -1.84 10.96 0.76
N GLU A 131 -2.91 11.75 0.80
CA GLU A 131 -3.43 12.50 -0.33
C GLU A 131 -3.25 14.03 -0.13
N PRO A 132 -2.02 14.57 -0.22
CA PRO A 132 -1.75 15.97 0.12
C PRO A 132 -2.49 16.97 -0.78
N TYR A 133 -2.94 16.54 -1.95
CA TYR A 133 -3.75 17.33 -2.87
C TYR A 133 -5.16 17.65 -2.33
N LEU A 134 -5.60 17.01 -1.25
CA LEU A 134 -6.86 17.35 -0.55
C LEU A 134 -6.67 18.47 0.48
N THR A 135 -5.46 18.99 0.64
CA THR A 135 -5.18 20.07 1.61
C THR A 135 -5.28 21.46 0.97
N GLN A 136 -5.62 22.46 1.77
CA GLN A 136 -5.58 23.86 1.30
C GLN A 136 -4.17 24.29 0.87
N SER A 137 -3.13 23.76 1.52
CA SER A 137 -1.73 24.07 1.18
C SER A 137 -1.36 23.66 -0.25
N TRP A 138 -2.01 22.64 -0.81
CA TRP A 138 -1.84 22.22 -2.20
C TRP A 138 -2.33 23.31 -3.15
N GLU A 139 -3.50 23.88 -2.92
CA GLU A 139 -4.05 24.97 -3.73
C GLU A 139 -3.17 26.24 -3.71
N GLU A 140 -2.42 26.46 -2.61
CA GLU A 140 -1.54 27.62 -2.44
C GLU A 140 -0.16 27.43 -3.11
N ASP A 141 0.42 26.22 -3.02
CA ASP A 141 1.76 25.92 -3.56
C ASP A 141 1.94 24.41 -3.75
N GLU A 142 1.36 23.89 -4.82
CA GLU A 142 1.35 22.49 -5.21
C GLU A 142 2.76 21.89 -5.31
N ALA A 143 3.69 22.58 -5.97
CA ALA A 143 5.06 22.09 -6.18
C ALA A 143 5.79 21.93 -4.84
N ARG A 144 5.64 22.87 -3.91
CA ARG A 144 6.24 22.77 -2.59
C ARG A 144 5.64 21.63 -1.75
N VAL A 145 4.33 21.46 -1.83
CA VAL A 145 3.64 20.38 -1.10
C VAL A 145 4.05 19.03 -1.66
N MET A 146 4.12 18.87 -2.98
CA MET A 146 4.57 17.63 -3.60
C MET A 146 6.01 17.26 -3.21
N GLU A 147 6.94 18.22 -3.21
CA GLU A 147 8.32 17.99 -2.77
C GLU A 147 8.39 17.62 -1.27
N GLY A 148 7.56 18.27 -0.43
CA GLY A 148 7.42 17.95 0.99
C GLY A 148 6.91 16.52 1.19
N TYR A 149 5.88 16.13 0.46
CA TYR A 149 5.30 14.79 0.47
C TYR A 149 6.32 13.71 0.09
N VAL A 150 7.02 13.87 -1.03
CA VAL A 150 8.06 12.92 -1.45
C VAL A 150 9.15 12.80 -0.37
N SER A 151 9.57 13.92 0.22
CA SER A 151 10.56 13.93 1.30
C SER A 151 10.06 13.19 2.54
N ALA A 152 8.79 13.37 2.91
CA ALA A 152 8.14 12.65 4.01
C ALA A 152 8.11 11.14 3.75
N MET A 153 7.72 10.72 2.55
CA MET A 153 7.65 9.31 2.17
C MET A 153 9.03 8.65 2.18
N VAL A 154 10.07 9.33 1.68
CA VAL A 154 11.47 8.84 1.74
C VAL A 154 11.90 8.65 3.20
N ALA A 155 11.62 9.61 4.08
CA ALA A 155 11.97 9.52 5.49
C ALA A 155 11.21 8.39 6.21
N ALA A 156 9.91 8.25 5.93
CA ALA A 156 9.06 7.20 6.51
C ALA A 156 9.49 5.80 6.03
N ARG A 157 9.73 5.60 4.73
CA ARG A 157 10.21 4.33 4.18
C ARG A 157 11.54 3.90 4.81
N GLN A 158 12.51 4.80 4.88
CA GLN A 158 13.79 4.50 5.53
C GLN A 158 13.61 4.12 6.99
N TYR A 159 12.64 4.73 7.69
CA TYR A 159 12.33 4.41 9.07
C TYR A 159 11.66 3.04 9.19
N ALA A 160 10.68 2.72 8.34
CA ALA A 160 9.99 1.43 8.28
C ALA A 160 10.95 0.28 7.98
N ASN A 161 11.81 0.44 6.98
CA ASN A 161 12.78 -0.58 6.56
C ASN A 161 13.78 -0.93 7.67
N ARG A 162 14.19 0.04 8.52
CA ARG A 162 15.01 -0.24 9.71
C ARG A 162 14.28 -1.09 10.74
N GLN A 163 12.96 -1.09 10.74
CA GLN A 163 12.13 -1.91 11.62
C GLN A 163 11.67 -3.23 10.99
N GLY A 164 12.12 -3.51 9.75
CA GLY A 164 11.75 -4.71 9.01
C GLY A 164 10.35 -4.64 8.40
N LEU A 165 9.75 -3.46 8.25
CA LEU A 165 8.44 -3.25 7.64
C LEU A 165 8.58 -2.70 6.22
N ALA A 166 7.74 -3.17 5.29
CA ALA A 166 7.57 -2.55 3.98
C ALA A 166 6.69 -1.29 4.09
N LEU A 167 6.87 -0.35 3.17
CA LEU A 167 6.01 0.81 3.04
C LEU A 167 5.58 1.00 1.59
N LEU A 168 4.28 0.86 1.34
CA LEU A 168 3.67 1.13 0.04
C LEU A 168 3.02 2.51 0.06
N ALA A 169 3.09 3.21 -1.08
CA ALA A 169 2.45 4.50 -1.27
C ALA A 169 1.20 4.35 -2.14
N CYS A 170 0.03 4.78 -1.62
CA CYS A 170 -1.17 4.93 -2.41
C CYS A 170 -1.16 6.33 -3.07
N ILE A 171 -1.39 6.40 -4.37
CA ILE A 171 -1.32 7.62 -5.16
C ILE A 171 -2.43 7.69 -6.22
N PRO A 172 -2.85 8.90 -6.64
CA PRO A 172 -3.75 9.04 -7.77
C PRO A 172 -3.01 8.79 -9.10
N TYR A 173 -3.74 8.31 -10.11
CA TYR A 173 -3.21 7.96 -11.43
C TYR A 173 -2.70 9.15 -12.27
N TRP A 174 -2.98 10.39 -11.86
CA TRP A 174 -2.65 11.58 -12.64
C TRP A 174 -1.35 12.27 -12.21
N TYR A 175 -0.62 11.74 -11.21
CA TYR A 175 0.66 12.32 -10.79
C TYR A 175 1.73 12.33 -11.88
N ASP A 176 1.67 11.43 -12.84
CA ASP A 176 2.57 11.39 -13.99
C ASP A 176 2.43 12.61 -14.92
N ASN A 177 1.23 13.20 -15.00
CA ASN A 177 0.95 14.32 -15.90
C ASN A 177 1.64 15.61 -15.46
N ASP A 178 1.57 15.93 -14.17
CA ASP A 178 1.97 17.24 -13.65
C ASP A 178 3.21 17.16 -12.74
N HIS A 179 3.56 15.94 -12.23
CA HIS A 179 4.60 15.73 -11.22
C HIS A 179 5.56 14.57 -11.57
N SER A 180 5.87 14.37 -12.82
CA SER A 180 6.63 13.21 -13.30
C SER A 180 7.98 12.99 -12.60
N GLU A 181 8.75 14.07 -12.32
CA GLU A 181 10.03 13.98 -11.60
C GLU A 181 9.82 13.58 -10.12
N ALA A 182 8.82 14.16 -9.46
CA ALA A 182 8.48 13.84 -8.09
C ALA A 182 7.95 12.40 -7.97
N LEU A 183 7.11 11.97 -8.91
CA LEU A 183 6.62 10.59 -9.02
C LEU A 183 7.77 9.59 -9.19
N ALA A 184 8.71 9.87 -10.07
CA ALA A 184 9.88 9.01 -10.28
C ALA A 184 10.67 8.85 -8.98
N ARG A 185 10.94 9.95 -8.27
CA ARG A 185 11.64 9.95 -6.99
C ARG A 185 10.83 9.24 -5.88
N LEU A 186 9.52 9.43 -5.85
CA LEU A 186 8.63 8.72 -4.90
C LEU A 186 8.72 7.21 -5.11
N ILE A 187 8.61 6.74 -6.36
CA ILE A 187 8.69 5.32 -6.67
C ILE A 187 10.10 4.77 -6.41
N GLU A 188 11.15 5.49 -6.75
CA GLU A 188 12.53 5.02 -6.56
C GLU A 188 12.93 5.01 -5.08
N GLU A 189 12.67 6.09 -4.34
CA GLU A 189 13.20 6.32 -3.00
C GLU A 189 12.15 6.26 -1.89
N GLY A 190 10.89 6.65 -2.17
CA GLY A 190 9.86 6.91 -1.16
C GLY A 190 8.98 5.72 -0.77
N CYS A 191 9.00 4.62 -1.51
CA CYS A 191 8.18 3.44 -1.20
C CYS A 191 8.87 2.12 -1.58
N ASP A 192 8.36 0.99 -1.13
CA ASP A 192 8.78 -0.37 -1.51
C ASP A 192 7.85 -0.97 -2.58
N GLY A 193 6.73 -0.35 -2.83
CA GLY A 193 5.76 -0.61 -3.88
C GLY A 193 4.79 0.57 -3.98
N VAL A 194 4.11 0.72 -5.10
CA VAL A 194 3.15 1.79 -5.34
C VAL A 194 1.77 1.21 -5.61
N ALA A 195 0.73 1.81 -5.02
CA ALA A 195 -0.66 1.49 -5.24
C ALA A 195 -1.32 2.69 -5.95
N VAL A 196 -1.84 2.48 -7.15
CA VAL A 196 -2.36 3.54 -8.01
C VAL A 196 -3.88 3.49 -8.03
N MET A 197 -4.52 4.54 -7.55
CA MET A 197 -5.96 4.75 -7.62
C MET A 197 -6.40 4.99 -9.07
N ASN A 198 -6.58 3.90 -9.80
CA ASN A 198 -6.94 3.92 -11.22
C ASN A 198 -8.47 4.00 -11.38
N TYR A 199 -9.06 5.10 -10.85
CA TYR A 199 -10.50 5.30 -10.72
C TYR A 199 -11.15 5.92 -11.97
N TYR A 200 -10.62 5.66 -13.17
CA TYR A 200 -11.23 6.10 -14.41
C TYR A 200 -11.23 4.98 -15.44
N ARG A 201 -12.39 4.40 -15.70
CA ARG A 201 -12.60 3.17 -16.46
C ARG A 201 -12.30 3.26 -17.96
N SER A 202 -12.21 4.47 -18.51
CA SER A 202 -11.77 4.66 -19.90
C SER A 202 -10.26 4.96 -19.91
N GLY A 203 -9.44 4.04 -20.39
CA GLY A 203 -8.01 4.25 -20.53
C GLY A 203 -7.16 3.74 -19.35
N GLU A 204 -7.67 2.83 -18.55
CA GLU A 204 -7.02 2.27 -17.36
C GLU A 204 -5.56 1.83 -17.59
N ALA A 205 -5.27 1.21 -18.76
CA ALA A 205 -3.92 0.81 -19.09
C ALA A 205 -2.98 2.00 -19.33
N SER A 206 -3.49 3.08 -19.96
CA SER A 206 -2.70 4.29 -20.18
C SER A 206 -2.46 5.08 -18.90
N HIS A 207 -3.42 5.06 -17.97
CA HIS A 207 -3.33 5.75 -16.69
C HIS A 207 -2.33 5.14 -15.69
N ILE A 208 -1.92 3.89 -15.90
CA ILE A 208 -0.96 3.23 -15.00
C ILE A 208 0.38 2.94 -15.68
N GLN A 209 0.52 3.27 -16.96
CA GLN A 209 1.69 2.91 -17.74
C GLN A 209 2.97 3.53 -17.19
N ALA A 210 2.93 4.82 -16.83
CA ALA A 210 4.09 5.54 -16.32
C ALA A 210 4.58 4.98 -14.98
N GLU A 211 3.65 4.74 -14.04
CA GLU A 211 3.96 4.14 -12.74
C GLU A 211 4.52 2.72 -12.90
N ALA A 212 3.93 1.92 -13.78
CA ALA A 212 4.40 0.57 -14.07
C ALA A 212 5.81 0.56 -14.68
N ASP A 213 6.12 1.48 -15.57
CA ASP A 213 7.46 1.60 -16.17
C ASP A 213 8.51 2.03 -15.14
N LEU A 214 8.20 3.01 -14.29
CA LEU A 214 9.05 3.45 -13.19
C LEU A 214 9.27 2.32 -12.15
N ALA A 215 8.18 1.64 -11.76
CA ALA A 215 8.24 0.53 -10.81
C ALA A 215 9.01 -0.68 -11.36
N ARG A 216 8.83 -1.00 -12.66
CA ARG A 216 9.61 -2.03 -13.35
C ARG A 216 11.11 -1.70 -13.32
N ALA A 217 11.49 -0.45 -13.60
CA ALA A 217 12.88 0.00 -13.53
C ALA A 217 13.45 -0.12 -12.11
N ALA A 218 12.65 0.21 -11.10
CA ALA A 218 12.99 0.10 -9.68
C ALA A 218 12.82 -1.33 -9.11
N LYS A 219 12.26 -2.28 -9.86
CA LYS A 219 11.94 -3.68 -9.44
C LYS A 219 11.00 -3.71 -8.24
N LYS A 220 9.94 -2.91 -8.27
CA LYS A 220 8.95 -2.77 -7.20
C LYS A 220 7.57 -3.17 -7.67
N PRO A 221 6.73 -3.78 -6.83
CA PRO A 221 5.36 -4.12 -7.21
C PRO A 221 4.50 -2.87 -7.40
N VAL A 222 3.46 -3.05 -8.22
CA VAL A 222 2.40 -2.06 -8.47
C VAL A 222 1.05 -2.69 -8.18
N VAL A 223 0.26 -2.03 -7.33
CA VAL A 223 -1.14 -2.36 -7.11
C VAL A 223 -1.99 -1.43 -7.97
N CYS A 224 -2.67 -1.97 -8.99
CA CYS A 224 -3.65 -1.23 -9.78
C CYS A 224 -5.00 -1.28 -9.05
N ILE A 225 -5.42 -0.19 -8.44
CA ILE A 225 -6.64 -0.15 -7.62
C ILE A 225 -7.85 0.13 -8.51
N PHE A 226 -8.84 -0.75 -8.44
CA PHE A 226 -10.17 -0.53 -9.03
C PHE A 226 -11.19 -0.22 -7.93
N GLU A 227 -12.07 0.74 -8.22
CA GLU A 227 -13.07 1.25 -7.28
C GLU A 227 -14.40 0.50 -7.42
N PHE A 228 -15.02 0.16 -6.26
CA PHE A 228 -16.31 -0.53 -6.19
C PHE A 228 -17.34 0.18 -5.30
N GLN A 229 -17.04 1.34 -4.74
CA GLN A 229 -18.03 2.15 -4.01
C GLN A 229 -19.09 2.70 -4.98
N PRO A 230 -20.34 2.94 -4.50
CA PRO A 230 -21.38 3.51 -5.36
C PRO A 230 -21.05 4.94 -5.81
N PRO A 231 -21.51 5.34 -7.00
CA PRO A 231 -21.41 6.73 -7.44
C PRO A 231 -21.98 7.71 -6.41
N GLY A 232 -21.36 8.88 -6.27
CA GLY A 232 -21.71 9.93 -5.30
C GLY A 232 -20.92 9.86 -3.99
N VAL A 233 -20.33 8.71 -3.64
CA VAL A 233 -19.41 8.61 -2.50
C VAL A 233 -18.09 9.25 -2.90
N HIS A 234 -17.54 10.13 -2.07
CA HIS A 234 -16.26 10.82 -2.32
C HIS A 234 -16.11 11.45 -3.73
N GLY A 235 -17.22 11.88 -4.33
CA GLY A 235 -17.21 12.48 -5.67
C GLY A 235 -17.08 11.47 -6.83
N LEU A 236 -17.15 10.17 -6.57
CA LEU A 236 -17.13 9.14 -7.60
C LEU A 236 -18.31 9.30 -8.58
N THR A 237 -18.04 9.00 -9.84
CA THR A 237 -19.03 8.94 -10.93
C THR A 237 -19.22 7.51 -11.40
N GLU A 238 -20.20 7.27 -12.28
CA GLU A 238 -20.36 5.95 -12.92
C GLU A 238 -19.13 5.53 -13.74
N GLU A 239 -18.34 6.51 -14.21
CA GLU A 239 -17.11 6.25 -14.97
C GLU A 239 -15.91 5.90 -14.07
N SER A 240 -16.02 6.18 -12.75
CA SER A 240 -14.94 5.97 -11.80
C SER A 240 -15.02 4.64 -11.05
N THR A 241 -16.14 3.89 -11.15
CA THR A 241 -16.38 2.72 -10.32
C THR A 241 -16.99 1.55 -11.09
N TYR A 242 -16.72 0.35 -10.64
CA TYR A 242 -17.35 -0.90 -11.12
C TYR A 242 -18.59 -1.31 -10.33
N TYR A 243 -19.15 -0.43 -9.49
CA TYR A 243 -20.30 -0.75 -8.64
C TYR A 243 -21.51 -1.28 -9.40
N ALA A 244 -21.84 -0.68 -10.55
CA ALA A 244 -22.98 -1.09 -11.37
C ALA A 244 -22.69 -2.33 -12.24
N ASP A 245 -21.47 -2.44 -12.76
CA ASP A 245 -21.08 -3.50 -13.70
C ASP A 245 -20.54 -4.75 -13.00
N GLY A 246 -20.13 -4.63 -11.75
CA GLY A 246 -19.72 -5.72 -10.88
C GLY A 246 -18.33 -6.31 -11.15
N LEU A 247 -18.00 -7.33 -10.37
CA LEU A 247 -16.68 -7.96 -10.35
C LEU A 247 -16.26 -8.58 -11.68
N ALA A 248 -17.21 -9.15 -12.43
CA ALA A 248 -16.91 -9.80 -13.72
C ALA A 248 -16.38 -8.78 -14.75
N ALA A 249 -16.99 -7.59 -14.80
CA ALA A 249 -16.55 -6.51 -15.69
C ALA A 249 -15.18 -5.98 -15.28
N ALA A 250 -14.95 -5.80 -13.99
CA ALA A 250 -13.66 -5.37 -13.45
C ALA A 250 -12.55 -6.37 -13.81
N ARG A 251 -12.76 -7.67 -13.58
CA ARG A 251 -11.80 -8.73 -13.96
C ARG A 251 -11.51 -8.74 -15.45
N GLN A 252 -12.53 -8.55 -16.29
CA GLN A 252 -12.34 -8.46 -17.73
C GLN A 252 -11.49 -7.24 -18.11
N SER A 253 -11.67 -6.09 -17.45
CA SER A 253 -10.85 -4.91 -17.68
C SER A 253 -9.43 -5.13 -17.19
N TRP A 254 -9.26 -5.70 -16.00
CA TRP A 254 -7.95 -6.05 -15.45
C TRP A 254 -7.12 -6.91 -16.42
N GLU A 255 -7.72 -7.94 -17.03
CA GLU A 255 -7.03 -8.77 -18.01
C GLU A 255 -6.55 -7.96 -19.25
N LYS A 256 -7.27 -6.90 -19.64
CA LYS A 256 -6.84 -6.01 -20.72
C LYS A 256 -5.69 -5.12 -20.27
N VAL A 257 -5.78 -4.53 -19.07
CA VAL A 257 -4.73 -3.70 -18.46
C VAL A 257 -3.44 -4.50 -18.35
N ARG A 258 -3.49 -5.69 -17.74
CA ARG A 258 -2.34 -6.55 -17.53
C ARG A 258 -1.62 -6.94 -18.83
N ARG A 259 -2.39 -7.22 -19.90
CA ARG A 259 -1.82 -7.52 -21.22
C ARG A 259 -1.22 -6.31 -21.91
N ALA A 260 -1.80 -5.13 -21.73
CA ALA A 260 -1.33 -3.90 -22.37
C ALA A 260 -0.05 -3.37 -21.73
N VAL A 261 0.02 -3.39 -20.39
CA VAL A 261 1.16 -2.88 -19.62
C VAL A 261 2.32 -3.89 -19.58
N ASP A 262 2.02 -5.20 -19.61
CA ASP A 262 2.99 -6.32 -19.67
C ASP A 262 4.08 -6.23 -18.58
N TYR A 263 3.64 -6.15 -17.31
CA TYR A 263 4.51 -6.12 -16.14
C TYR A 263 4.09 -7.15 -15.11
N ASP A 264 4.92 -8.19 -14.88
CA ASP A 264 4.64 -9.30 -13.95
C ASP A 264 4.57 -8.85 -12.47
N GLY A 265 5.14 -7.70 -12.13
CA GLY A 265 5.08 -7.11 -10.79
C GLY A 265 3.80 -6.33 -10.51
N MET A 266 2.80 -6.36 -11.41
CA MET A 266 1.53 -5.64 -11.26
C MET A 266 0.42 -6.58 -10.80
N VAL A 267 -0.32 -6.18 -9.76
CA VAL A 267 -1.43 -6.91 -9.14
C VAL A 267 -2.67 -6.03 -9.05
N LEU A 268 -3.85 -6.65 -8.89
CA LEU A 268 -5.12 -5.92 -8.74
C LEU A 268 -5.39 -5.58 -7.28
N GLY A 269 -5.79 -4.34 -7.02
CA GLY A 269 -6.34 -3.88 -5.75
C GLY A 269 -7.86 -3.67 -5.85
N TYR A 270 -8.61 -4.24 -4.94
CA TYR A 270 -10.06 -4.09 -4.85
C TYR A 270 -10.41 -3.07 -3.77
N HIS A 271 -10.96 -1.90 -4.14
CA HIS A 271 -11.40 -0.88 -3.20
C HIS A 271 -12.92 -0.77 -3.16
N CYS A 272 -13.63 -1.14 -2.11
CA CYS A 272 -13.15 -1.72 -0.85
C CYS A 272 -14.09 -2.84 -0.38
N TYR A 273 -13.85 -3.44 0.80
CA TYR A 273 -14.52 -4.63 1.34
C TYR A 273 -16.06 -4.55 1.36
N ASP A 274 -16.64 -3.51 1.97
CA ASP A 274 -18.10 -3.44 2.17
C ASP A 274 -18.91 -3.44 0.87
N PRO A 275 -18.64 -2.59 -0.14
CA PRO A 275 -19.35 -2.65 -1.41
C PRO A 275 -19.11 -3.97 -2.15
N ILE A 276 -17.89 -4.52 -2.09
CA ILE A 276 -17.57 -5.80 -2.74
C ILE A 276 -18.35 -6.95 -2.13
N ARG A 277 -18.44 -7.03 -0.81
CA ARG A 277 -19.27 -8.02 -0.11
C ARG A 277 -20.73 -7.98 -0.61
N VAL A 278 -21.30 -6.77 -0.72
CA VAL A 278 -22.65 -6.58 -1.25
C VAL A 278 -22.76 -7.02 -2.72
N LEU A 279 -21.74 -6.78 -3.54
CA LEU A 279 -21.74 -7.21 -4.94
C LEU A 279 -21.67 -8.73 -5.07
N ILE A 280 -20.91 -9.40 -4.22
CA ILE A 280 -20.83 -10.86 -4.17
C ILE A 280 -22.19 -11.47 -3.80
N GLU A 281 -22.86 -10.94 -2.77
CA GLU A 281 -24.18 -11.40 -2.31
C GLU A 281 -25.30 -11.20 -3.37
N ARG A 282 -25.16 -10.24 -4.28
CA ARG A 282 -26.16 -10.00 -5.36
C ARG A 282 -26.11 -11.03 -6.48
N VAL A 283 -25.04 -11.76 -6.63
CA VAL A 283 -24.83 -12.73 -7.73
C VAL A 283 -25.28 -14.14 -7.31
N GLU A 284 -25.52 -14.37 -6.03
CA GLU A 284 -26.13 -15.59 -5.48
C GLU A 284 -27.67 -15.52 -5.48
#